data_1726d34aefb7e951d78a7b7eed032f5d
#
_entry.id   1726d34aefb7e951d78a7b7eed032f5d
#
_cell.length_a   1.000
_cell.length_b   1.000
_cell.length_c   1.000
_cell.angle_alpha   90.00
_cell.angle_beta   90.00
_cell.angle_gamma   90.00
#
_symmetry.space_group_name_H-M   'P 1'
#
loop_
_entity.id
_entity.type
_entity.pdbx_description
1 polymer ?
#
loop_
_entity_poly.entity_id
_entity_poly.type
_entity_poly.pdbx_seq_one_letter_code
_entity_poly.pdbx_strand_id
1 'polypeptide(L)'
;MKKLTTIISAVIALGLGTAANAQVNLTAETASPGSAPGVSVISLSEVAAKYNVADIQVTTGQTLTNSVQNVAEGKSDIAAAPFVLPFLMSRAVGPYAKVGKEKGAELTSNLRVLYTYRIACQSLYAYDSSNFPGYEGIKGARIFNGPPRGAALTNARDLVRLVTGLEEKKDYTGIQVNWGQAVKTIQDGSANAFVLPVSFPDGRMTAAMASGDMTMWSMPKAAFEGEAFGKFTKRPGTVAVTLPISDMGWSSGVTVKSEDNNFATDRARAAEIVIL
;
A
#
# COMPACT_ATOMS: atom_id res chain seq x y z
N MET A 1 12.62 -87.21 -24.33
CA MET A 1 11.72 -86.09 -24.39
C MET A 1 11.94 -85.28 -23.11
N LYS A 2 12.72 -84.22 -23.20
CA LYS A 2 13.05 -83.37 -22.05
C LYS A 2 12.15 -82.12 -22.09
N LYS A 3 11.35 -81.91 -21.06
CA LYS A 3 10.51 -80.72 -20.91
C LYS A 3 11.38 -79.61 -20.35
N LEU A 4 11.48 -78.52 -21.08
CA LEU A 4 12.16 -77.30 -20.69
C LEU A 4 11.15 -76.43 -19.95
N THR A 5 11.37 -76.20 -18.67
CA THR A 5 10.53 -75.31 -17.84
C THR A 5 11.13 -73.91 -17.85
N THR A 6 10.48 -72.98 -18.52
CA THR A 6 10.87 -71.57 -18.57
C THR A 6 10.34 -70.84 -17.32
N ILE A 7 11.24 -70.39 -16.44
CA ILE A 7 10.91 -69.55 -15.30
C ILE A 7 10.90 -68.06 -15.77
N ILE A 8 9.75 -67.48 -15.83
CA ILE A 8 9.58 -66.01 -16.06
C ILE A 8 9.75 -65.31 -14.73
N SER A 9 10.88 -64.65 -14.53
CA SER A 9 11.10 -63.75 -13.40
C SER A 9 10.47 -62.40 -13.69
N ALA A 10 9.32 -62.09 -13.07
CA ALA A 10 8.71 -60.78 -13.10
C ALA A 10 9.49 -59.84 -12.17
N VAL A 11 10.26 -58.92 -12.72
CA VAL A 11 10.89 -57.82 -12.00
C VAL A 11 9.81 -56.76 -11.76
N ILE A 12 9.26 -56.70 -10.55
CA ILE A 12 8.42 -55.61 -10.11
C ILE A 12 9.35 -54.43 -9.80
N ALA A 13 9.48 -53.50 -10.75
CA ALA A 13 10.08 -52.20 -10.50
C ALA A 13 9.13 -51.41 -9.63
N LEU A 14 9.37 -51.38 -8.31
CA LEU A 14 8.78 -50.39 -7.42
C LEU A 14 9.31 -49.02 -7.84
N GLY A 15 8.57 -48.33 -8.68
CA GLY A 15 8.74 -46.90 -8.92
C GLY A 15 8.45 -46.16 -7.62
N LEU A 16 9.50 -45.80 -6.86
CA LEU A 16 9.43 -44.76 -5.86
C LEU A 16 9.17 -43.47 -6.62
N GLY A 17 7.90 -43.21 -6.86
CA GLY A 17 7.43 -41.89 -7.28
C GLY A 17 7.76 -40.90 -6.18
N THR A 18 8.88 -40.18 -6.34
CA THR A 18 9.05 -38.93 -5.64
C THR A 18 7.85 -38.11 -6.04
N ALA A 19 6.92 -37.89 -5.10
CA ALA A 19 5.89 -36.88 -5.27
C ALA A 19 6.67 -35.57 -5.43
N ALA A 20 6.91 -35.17 -6.68
CA ALA A 20 7.34 -33.82 -6.97
C ALA A 20 6.21 -32.93 -6.42
N ASN A 21 6.45 -32.28 -5.30
CA ASN A 21 5.57 -31.19 -4.85
C ASN A 21 5.56 -30.17 -5.98
N ALA A 22 4.54 -30.23 -6.82
CA ALA A 22 4.34 -29.21 -7.85
C ALA A 22 4.17 -27.89 -7.10
N GLN A 23 5.14 -27.01 -7.24
CA GLN A 23 5.11 -25.68 -6.68
C GLN A 23 3.85 -24.99 -7.21
N VAL A 24 3.05 -24.44 -6.30
CA VAL A 24 1.81 -23.74 -6.67
C VAL A 24 2.16 -22.42 -7.32
N ASN A 25 1.62 -22.17 -8.52
CA ASN A 25 1.78 -20.89 -9.19
C ASN A 25 0.64 -19.95 -8.76
N LEU A 26 1.00 -18.78 -8.22
CA LEU A 26 0.08 -17.77 -7.76
C LEU A 26 0.39 -16.42 -8.40
N THR A 27 -0.61 -15.57 -8.46
CA THR A 27 -0.50 -14.18 -8.90
C THR A 27 -0.71 -13.24 -7.73
N ALA A 28 0.04 -12.16 -7.68
CA ALA A 28 -0.09 -11.16 -6.62
C ALA A 28 -0.07 -9.73 -7.18
N GLU A 29 -0.88 -8.86 -6.59
CA GLU A 29 -0.93 -7.44 -6.96
C GLU A 29 -0.54 -6.55 -5.80
N THR A 30 0.27 -5.53 -6.06
CA THR A 30 0.69 -4.56 -5.05
C THR A 30 0.97 -3.18 -5.62
N ALA A 31 1.16 -2.20 -4.73
CA ALA A 31 1.55 -0.83 -5.06
C ALA A 31 3.00 -0.75 -5.56
N SER A 32 3.62 0.43 -5.50
CA SER A 32 5.00 0.64 -5.94
C SER A 32 5.99 -0.26 -5.20
N PRO A 33 7.02 -0.80 -5.84
CA PRO A 33 7.99 -1.72 -5.21
C PRO A 33 8.62 -1.18 -3.92
N GLY A 34 8.96 0.12 -3.88
CA GLY A 34 9.57 0.77 -2.71
C GLY A 34 8.59 1.16 -1.59
N SER A 35 7.29 0.92 -1.74
CA SER A 35 6.30 1.16 -0.68
C SER A 35 6.17 -0.05 0.24
N ALA A 36 5.67 0.13 1.47
CA ALA A 36 5.45 -0.99 2.38
C ALA A 36 4.60 -2.12 1.78
N PRO A 37 3.49 -1.87 1.06
CA PRO A 37 2.78 -2.91 0.34
C PRO A 37 3.63 -3.63 -0.71
N GLY A 38 4.44 -2.87 -1.48
CA GLY A 38 5.32 -3.45 -2.48
C GLY A 38 6.37 -4.36 -1.88
N VAL A 39 7.07 -3.87 -0.86
CA VAL A 39 8.09 -4.65 -0.13
C VAL A 39 7.47 -5.90 0.48
N SER A 40 6.29 -5.79 1.11
CA SER A 40 5.62 -6.92 1.75
C SER A 40 5.34 -8.07 0.78
N VAL A 41 4.71 -7.78 -0.36
CA VAL A 41 4.36 -8.82 -1.35
C VAL A 41 5.61 -9.37 -2.05
N ILE A 42 6.60 -8.53 -2.38
CA ILE A 42 7.86 -8.99 -2.97
C ILE A 42 8.58 -9.92 -2.00
N SER A 43 8.70 -9.55 -0.72
CA SER A 43 9.33 -10.42 0.29
C SER A 43 8.55 -11.72 0.49
N LEU A 44 7.20 -11.68 0.41
CA LEU A 44 6.39 -12.90 0.45
C LEU A 44 6.75 -13.83 -0.72
N SER A 45 6.86 -13.30 -1.94
CA SER A 45 7.22 -14.12 -3.11
C SER A 45 8.62 -14.74 -2.99
N GLU A 46 9.60 -13.96 -2.51
CA GLU A 46 10.96 -14.45 -2.28
C GLU A 46 11.00 -15.55 -1.22
N VAL A 47 10.29 -15.38 -0.12
CA VAL A 47 10.21 -16.39 0.96
C VAL A 47 9.49 -17.63 0.48
N ALA A 48 8.37 -17.51 -0.23
CA ALA A 48 7.63 -18.63 -0.77
C ALA A 48 8.49 -19.47 -1.75
N ALA A 49 9.23 -18.80 -2.63
CA ALA A 49 10.15 -19.45 -3.56
C ALA A 49 11.32 -20.12 -2.82
N LYS A 50 11.93 -19.44 -1.84
CA LYS A 50 13.05 -19.97 -1.04
C LYS A 50 12.70 -21.28 -0.33
N TYR A 51 11.48 -21.40 0.14
CA TYR A 51 11.01 -22.61 0.84
C TYR A 51 10.22 -23.57 -0.06
N ASN A 52 10.22 -23.36 -1.38
CA ASN A 52 9.50 -24.18 -2.36
C ASN A 52 8.00 -24.34 -2.04
N VAL A 53 7.36 -23.29 -1.48
CA VAL A 53 5.93 -23.28 -1.14
C VAL A 53 5.10 -22.90 -2.37
N ALA A 54 5.46 -21.80 -3.03
CA ALA A 54 4.77 -21.28 -4.21
C ALA A 54 5.73 -20.46 -5.08
N ASP A 55 5.42 -20.39 -6.39
CA ASP A 55 5.93 -19.37 -7.30
C ASP A 55 4.90 -18.26 -7.42
N ILE A 56 5.23 -17.06 -6.93
CA ILE A 56 4.30 -15.94 -6.88
C ILE A 56 4.74 -14.87 -7.87
N GLN A 57 3.96 -14.71 -8.95
CA GLN A 57 4.17 -13.66 -9.94
C GLN A 57 3.59 -12.33 -9.44
N VAL A 58 4.47 -11.37 -9.16
CA VAL A 58 4.08 -10.08 -8.56
C VAL A 58 3.91 -8.99 -9.60
N THR A 59 2.71 -8.41 -9.70
CA THR A 59 2.41 -7.22 -10.48
C THR A 59 2.42 -5.99 -9.58
N THR A 60 3.39 -5.09 -9.80
CA THR A 60 3.57 -3.86 -9.00
C THR A 60 2.92 -2.63 -9.63
N GLY A 61 2.88 -1.51 -8.89
CA GLY A 61 2.36 -0.22 -9.40
C GLY A 61 0.83 -0.13 -9.43
N GLN A 62 0.13 -1.10 -8.86
CA GLN A 62 -1.33 -1.18 -8.87
C GLN A 62 -1.98 -0.24 -7.85
N THR A 63 -3.23 0.13 -8.11
CA THR A 63 -4.09 0.79 -7.13
C THR A 63 -4.75 -0.28 -6.27
N LEU A 64 -4.41 -0.35 -4.98
CA LEU A 64 -4.85 -1.42 -4.07
C LEU A 64 -6.38 -1.59 -3.98
N THR A 65 -7.16 -0.53 -4.26
CA THR A 65 -8.62 -0.62 -4.40
C THR A 65 -9.04 -1.62 -5.50
N ASN A 66 -8.35 -1.58 -6.65
CA ASN A 66 -8.61 -2.53 -7.73
C ASN A 66 -8.08 -3.91 -7.38
N SER A 67 -6.88 -3.99 -6.79
CA SER A 67 -6.26 -5.26 -6.40
C SER A 67 -7.12 -6.05 -5.42
N VAL A 68 -7.69 -5.39 -4.41
CA VAL A 68 -8.64 -6.03 -3.47
C VAL A 68 -9.88 -6.58 -4.20
N GLN A 69 -10.41 -5.83 -5.17
CA GLN A 69 -11.54 -6.30 -5.96
C GLN A 69 -11.14 -7.47 -6.88
N ASN A 70 -9.97 -7.40 -7.51
CA ASN A 70 -9.46 -8.48 -8.37
C ASN A 70 -9.29 -9.78 -7.58
N VAL A 71 -8.75 -9.73 -6.37
CA VAL A 71 -8.66 -10.92 -5.51
C VAL A 71 -10.06 -11.41 -5.12
N ALA A 72 -10.96 -10.54 -4.71
CA ALA A 72 -12.33 -10.91 -4.35
C ALA A 72 -13.13 -11.55 -5.50
N GLU A 73 -12.80 -11.19 -6.74
CA GLU A 73 -13.38 -11.72 -7.99
C GLU A 73 -12.61 -12.92 -8.56
N GLY A 74 -11.53 -13.38 -7.93
CA GLY A 74 -10.70 -14.51 -8.42
C GLY A 74 -9.84 -14.20 -9.64
N LYS A 75 -9.55 -12.93 -9.90
CA LYS A 75 -8.67 -12.50 -11.00
C LYS A 75 -7.19 -12.45 -10.62
N SER A 76 -6.91 -12.45 -9.34
CA SER A 76 -5.60 -12.53 -8.72
C SER A 76 -5.73 -13.30 -7.42
N ASP A 77 -4.65 -13.94 -6.98
CA ASP A 77 -4.69 -14.80 -5.80
C ASP A 77 -4.37 -14.02 -4.51
N ILE A 78 -3.46 -13.05 -4.59
CA ILE A 78 -2.97 -12.30 -3.43
C ILE A 78 -2.98 -10.80 -3.72
N ALA A 79 -3.32 -10.00 -2.73
CA ALA A 79 -3.14 -8.55 -2.79
C ALA A 79 -2.76 -7.96 -1.44
N ALA A 80 -1.92 -6.93 -1.48
CA ALA A 80 -1.77 -6.02 -0.36
C ALA A 80 -3.04 -5.18 -0.19
N ALA A 81 -3.57 -5.08 1.04
CA ALA A 81 -4.83 -4.37 1.26
C ALA A 81 -4.85 -3.55 2.56
N PRO A 82 -5.06 -2.23 2.48
CA PRO A 82 -5.52 -1.48 3.65
C PRO A 82 -6.82 -2.06 4.21
N PHE A 83 -6.91 -2.25 5.53
CA PHE A 83 -8.10 -2.85 6.18
C PHE A 83 -9.41 -2.13 5.86
N VAL A 84 -9.35 -0.84 5.55
CA VAL A 84 -10.53 -0.08 5.17
C VAL A 84 -11.16 -0.58 3.86
N LEU A 85 -10.40 -1.16 2.93
CA LEU A 85 -10.90 -1.53 1.60
C LEU A 85 -11.90 -2.68 1.64
N PRO A 86 -11.65 -3.83 2.27
CA PRO A 86 -12.66 -4.86 2.45
C PRO A 86 -13.92 -4.36 3.19
N PHE A 87 -13.73 -3.50 4.21
CA PHE A 87 -14.84 -2.89 4.91
C PHE A 87 -15.72 -2.02 4.00
N LEU A 88 -15.11 -1.18 3.15
CA LEU A 88 -15.84 -0.34 2.18
C LEU A 88 -16.53 -1.22 1.12
N MET A 89 -15.88 -2.29 0.67
CA MET A 89 -16.44 -3.23 -0.31
C MET A 89 -17.68 -3.94 0.25
N SER A 90 -17.61 -4.47 1.47
CA SER A 90 -18.75 -5.17 2.09
C SER A 90 -20.00 -4.29 2.25
N ARG A 91 -19.84 -2.98 2.28
CA ARG A 91 -20.91 -1.99 2.40
C ARG A 91 -21.27 -1.32 1.09
N ALA A 92 -20.54 -1.63 0.01
CA ALA A 92 -20.67 -0.98 -1.31
C ALA A 92 -20.63 0.56 -1.20
N VAL A 93 -19.64 1.10 -0.48
CA VAL A 93 -19.48 2.55 -0.32
C VAL A 93 -18.11 3.03 -0.85
N GLY A 94 -17.99 4.33 -1.06
CA GLY A 94 -16.75 4.94 -1.57
C GLY A 94 -16.37 4.37 -2.96
N PRO A 95 -15.14 3.87 -3.14
CA PRO A 95 -14.70 3.36 -4.44
C PRO A 95 -15.50 2.15 -4.95
N TYR A 96 -16.19 1.46 -4.07
CA TYR A 96 -16.98 0.27 -4.38
C TYR A 96 -18.50 0.51 -4.47
N ALA A 97 -18.96 1.78 -4.48
CA ALA A 97 -20.38 2.13 -4.51
C ALA A 97 -21.14 1.50 -5.69
N LYS A 98 -20.48 1.28 -6.83
CA LYS A 98 -21.06 0.66 -8.02
C LYS A 98 -21.19 -0.86 -7.97
N VAL A 99 -20.53 -1.51 -6.99
CA VAL A 99 -20.56 -2.98 -6.86
C VAL A 99 -21.93 -3.49 -6.41
N GLY A 100 -22.65 -2.69 -5.62
CA GLY A 100 -23.90 -3.06 -5.00
C GLY A 100 -23.70 -3.83 -3.68
N LYS A 101 -24.63 -3.65 -2.74
CA LYS A 101 -24.45 -4.09 -1.35
C LYS A 101 -24.37 -5.63 -1.22
N GLU A 102 -25.22 -6.36 -1.90
CA GLU A 102 -25.25 -7.83 -1.87
C GLU A 102 -23.97 -8.40 -2.47
N LYS A 103 -23.58 -7.93 -3.67
CA LYS A 103 -22.36 -8.36 -4.35
C LYS A 103 -21.12 -7.96 -3.57
N GLY A 104 -21.09 -6.78 -2.97
CA GLY A 104 -19.97 -6.35 -2.13
C GLY A 104 -19.78 -7.22 -0.88
N ALA A 105 -20.86 -7.64 -0.24
CA ALA A 105 -20.82 -8.57 0.88
C ALA A 105 -20.35 -9.97 0.45
N GLU A 106 -20.88 -10.50 -0.67
CA GLU A 106 -20.45 -11.77 -1.27
C GLU A 106 -18.94 -11.76 -1.58
N LEU A 107 -18.46 -10.77 -2.33
CA LEU A 107 -17.04 -10.65 -2.70
C LEU A 107 -16.14 -10.57 -1.46
N THR A 108 -16.55 -9.81 -0.46
CA THR A 108 -15.76 -9.68 0.77
C THR A 108 -15.73 -11.00 1.56
N SER A 109 -16.76 -11.82 1.48
CA SER A 109 -16.79 -13.12 2.15
C SER A 109 -15.77 -14.12 1.61
N ASN A 110 -15.28 -13.91 0.39
CA ASN A 110 -14.25 -14.73 -0.24
C ASN A 110 -12.83 -14.37 0.26
N LEU A 111 -12.65 -13.20 0.87
CA LEU A 111 -11.32 -12.74 1.27
C LEU A 111 -10.86 -13.39 2.57
N ARG A 112 -9.59 -13.74 2.63
CA ARG A 112 -8.90 -14.23 3.83
C ARG A 112 -7.62 -13.43 4.05
N VAL A 113 -7.24 -13.25 5.32
CA VAL A 113 -6.02 -12.55 5.70
C VAL A 113 -4.91 -13.57 5.89
N LEU A 114 -3.78 -13.40 5.17
CA LEU A 114 -2.57 -14.19 5.40
C LEU A 114 -1.83 -13.68 6.63
N TYR A 115 -1.45 -12.40 6.62
CA TYR A 115 -0.78 -11.73 7.74
C TYR A 115 -1.05 -10.22 7.69
N THR A 116 -0.63 -9.54 8.74
CA THR A 116 -0.88 -8.10 8.89
C THR A 116 0.41 -7.33 9.13
N TYR A 117 0.47 -6.09 8.65
CA TYR A 117 1.61 -5.20 8.81
C TYR A 117 1.17 -3.73 8.89
N ARG A 118 2.09 -2.85 9.23
CA ARG A 118 1.86 -1.40 9.23
C ARG A 118 2.22 -0.86 7.84
N ILE A 119 1.26 -0.23 7.18
CA ILE A 119 1.43 0.16 5.79
C ILE A 119 2.17 1.50 5.63
N ALA A 120 1.61 2.61 6.08
CA ALA A 120 2.16 3.93 5.86
C ALA A 120 1.53 4.97 6.79
N CYS A 121 2.22 6.10 6.94
CA CYS A 121 1.68 7.34 7.50
C CYS A 121 1.32 8.30 6.36
N GLN A 122 0.21 9.02 6.48
CA GLN A 122 -0.12 10.08 5.52
C GLN A 122 0.71 11.32 5.83
N SER A 123 1.40 11.88 4.85
CA SER A 123 2.38 12.94 5.08
C SER A 123 2.32 14.03 4.02
N LEU A 124 2.53 15.29 4.44
CA LEU A 124 2.83 16.41 3.55
C LEU A 124 4.34 16.57 3.45
N TYR A 125 4.86 16.66 2.23
CA TYR A 125 6.28 16.94 1.99
C TYR A 125 6.49 17.67 0.66
N ALA A 126 7.63 18.35 0.53
CA ALA A 126 8.02 19.08 -0.68
C ALA A 126 9.54 19.16 -0.78
N TYR A 127 10.06 19.45 -1.97
CA TYR A 127 11.47 19.79 -2.14
C TYR A 127 11.82 21.10 -1.45
N ASP A 128 12.98 21.16 -0.80
CA ASP A 128 13.49 22.37 -0.14
C ASP A 128 13.68 23.51 -1.14
N SER A 129 14.11 23.17 -2.37
CA SER A 129 14.26 24.11 -3.47
C SER A 129 12.97 24.81 -3.90
N SER A 130 11.81 24.25 -3.58
CA SER A 130 10.50 24.87 -3.86
C SER A 130 10.12 25.96 -2.88
N ASN A 131 10.81 26.07 -1.73
CA ASN A 131 10.47 26.96 -0.62
C ASN A 131 9.01 26.84 -0.18
N PHE A 132 8.41 25.64 -0.26
CA PHE A 132 7.02 25.41 0.08
C PHE A 132 6.83 25.60 1.59
N PRO A 133 5.87 26.44 2.05
CA PRO A 133 5.77 26.80 3.46
C PRO A 133 5.01 25.77 4.34
N GLY A 134 4.77 24.57 3.84
CA GLY A 134 4.02 23.54 4.55
C GLY A 134 2.50 23.69 4.37
N TYR A 135 1.74 23.37 5.40
CA TYR A 135 0.27 23.39 5.32
C TYR A 135 -0.30 24.75 4.93
N GLU A 136 0.38 25.85 5.27
CA GLU A 136 -0.03 27.22 4.91
C GLU A 136 0.05 27.46 3.39
N GLY A 137 0.94 26.76 2.70
CA GLY A 137 1.14 26.87 1.24
C GLY A 137 0.15 26.10 0.39
N ILE A 138 -0.78 25.34 0.98
CA ILE A 138 -1.67 24.47 0.21
C ILE A 138 -2.70 25.28 -0.60
N LYS A 139 -3.17 26.42 -0.09
CA LYS A 139 -4.14 27.25 -0.81
C LYS A 139 -3.57 27.74 -2.14
N GLY A 140 -4.27 27.44 -3.23
CA GLY A 140 -3.86 27.77 -4.60
C GLY A 140 -2.77 26.86 -5.20
N ALA A 141 -2.19 25.95 -4.42
CA ALA A 141 -1.12 25.07 -4.86
C ALA A 141 -1.61 23.88 -5.70
N ARG A 142 -0.66 23.27 -6.42
CA ARG A 142 -0.83 21.97 -7.09
C ARG A 142 -0.25 20.90 -6.19
N ILE A 143 -1.10 20.01 -5.71
CA ILE A 143 -0.75 18.97 -4.74
C ILE A 143 -0.88 17.59 -5.39
N PHE A 144 0.23 16.85 -5.49
CA PHE A 144 0.14 15.45 -5.88
C PHE A 144 -0.35 14.63 -4.69
N ASN A 145 -1.50 13.97 -4.86
CA ASN A 145 -2.19 13.26 -3.78
C ASN A 145 -2.55 11.80 -4.13
N GLY A 146 -1.78 11.21 -5.04
CA GLY A 146 -1.85 9.79 -5.37
C GLY A 146 -2.70 9.46 -6.61
N PRO A 147 -3.14 8.20 -6.74
CA PRO A 147 -3.95 7.76 -7.87
C PRO A 147 -5.31 8.45 -7.95
N PRO A 148 -5.96 8.47 -9.13
CA PRO A 148 -7.23 9.19 -9.35
C PRO A 148 -8.41 8.66 -8.53
N ARG A 149 -8.22 7.56 -7.80
CA ARG A 149 -9.21 6.95 -6.90
C ARG A 149 -8.53 6.06 -5.86
N GLY A 150 -9.25 5.72 -4.80
CA GLY A 150 -8.80 4.79 -3.77
C GLY A 150 -8.50 5.45 -2.43
N ALA A 151 -8.04 4.64 -1.48
CA ALA A 151 -7.84 5.07 -0.10
C ALA A 151 -6.77 6.16 0.04
N ALA A 152 -5.69 6.09 -0.75
CA ALA A 152 -4.61 7.09 -0.69
C ALA A 152 -5.12 8.50 -0.99
N LEU A 153 -5.90 8.66 -2.08
CA LEU A 153 -6.49 9.95 -2.45
C LEU A 153 -7.47 10.46 -1.39
N THR A 154 -8.31 9.56 -0.85
CA THR A 154 -9.27 9.94 0.19
C THR A 154 -8.55 10.42 1.45
N ASN A 155 -7.52 9.69 1.90
CA ASN A 155 -6.75 10.06 3.08
C ASN A 155 -5.95 11.36 2.87
N ALA A 156 -5.40 11.57 1.68
CA ALA A 156 -4.70 12.81 1.35
C ALA A 156 -5.63 14.03 1.46
N ARG A 157 -6.83 13.94 0.89
CA ARG A 157 -7.86 14.98 1.01
C ARG A 157 -8.31 15.19 2.46
N ASP A 158 -8.47 14.09 3.20
CA ASP A 158 -8.85 14.16 4.60
C ASP A 158 -7.75 14.83 5.45
N LEU A 159 -6.46 14.50 5.22
CA LEU A 159 -5.35 15.15 5.93
C LEU A 159 -5.33 16.66 5.68
N VAL A 160 -5.41 17.08 4.42
CA VAL A 160 -5.44 18.52 4.08
C VAL A 160 -6.62 19.19 4.76
N ARG A 161 -7.82 18.63 4.65
CA ARG A 161 -9.03 19.20 5.28
C ARG A 161 -8.95 19.25 6.80
N LEU A 162 -8.43 18.20 7.43
CA LEU A 162 -8.30 18.13 8.90
C LEU A 162 -7.34 19.20 9.45
N VAL A 163 -6.25 19.47 8.71
CA VAL A 163 -5.24 20.42 9.16
C VAL A 163 -5.59 21.86 8.77
N THR A 164 -6.12 22.08 7.56
CA THR A 164 -6.26 23.42 6.97
C THR A 164 -7.71 23.86 6.74
N GLY A 165 -8.66 22.94 6.77
CA GLY A 165 -10.03 23.20 6.34
C GLY A 165 -10.23 23.31 4.82
N LEU A 166 -9.15 23.20 4.02
CA LEU A 166 -9.18 23.40 2.57
C LEU A 166 -9.70 22.16 1.83
N GLU A 167 -10.35 22.40 0.69
CA GLU A 167 -10.95 21.37 -0.16
C GLU A 167 -10.36 21.39 -1.56
N GLU A 168 -10.06 20.19 -2.09
CA GLU A 168 -9.60 20.03 -3.48
C GLU A 168 -10.64 20.52 -4.49
N LYS A 169 -10.17 21.11 -5.59
CA LYS A 169 -10.95 21.75 -6.66
C LYS A 169 -11.58 23.10 -6.28
N LYS A 170 -11.66 23.44 -5.01
CA LYS A 170 -12.13 24.73 -4.52
C LYS A 170 -10.97 25.61 -4.10
N ASP A 171 -10.11 25.08 -3.26
CA ASP A 171 -9.04 25.83 -2.60
C ASP A 171 -7.66 25.48 -3.13
N TYR A 172 -7.48 24.27 -3.71
CA TYR A 172 -6.22 23.81 -4.31
C TYR A 172 -6.49 22.81 -5.46
N THR A 173 -5.48 22.58 -6.30
CA THR A 173 -5.55 21.65 -7.42
C THR A 173 -4.89 20.34 -7.07
N GLY A 174 -5.66 19.23 -7.06
CA GLY A 174 -5.09 17.89 -6.89
C GLY A 174 -4.54 17.34 -8.20
N ILE A 175 -3.35 16.78 -8.17
CA ILE A 175 -2.74 16.02 -9.26
C ILE A 175 -2.86 14.54 -8.89
N GLN A 176 -3.41 13.73 -9.79
CA GLN A 176 -3.57 12.30 -9.62
C GLN A 176 -2.91 11.53 -10.76
N VAL A 177 -1.99 10.63 -10.42
CA VAL A 177 -1.37 9.69 -11.35
C VAL A 177 -1.27 8.31 -10.71
N ASN A 178 -1.16 7.28 -11.53
CA ASN A 178 -0.95 5.91 -11.03
C ASN A 178 0.40 5.78 -10.31
N TRP A 179 0.49 4.84 -9.37
CA TRP A 179 1.69 4.64 -8.56
C TRP A 179 2.97 4.38 -9.36
N GLY A 180 2.88 3.76 -10.53
CA GLY A 180 4.03 3.57 -11.42
C GLY A 180 4.65 4.88 -11.95
N GLN A 181 3.90 5.99 -11.91
CA GLN A 181 4.35 7.33 -12.33
C GLN A 181 4.70 8.24 -11.15
N ALA A 182 4.52 7.79 -9.91
CA ALA A 182 4.62 8.62 -8.72
C ALA A 182 5.99 9.31 -8.58
N VAL A 183 7.10 8.55 -8.71
CA VAL A 183 8.46 9.12 -8.59
C VAL A 183 8.70 10.18 -9.66
N LYS A 184 8.32 9.90 -10.91
CA LYS A 184 8.44 10.88 -11.99
C LYS A 184 7.65 12.16 -11.70
N THR A 185 6.41 12.04 -11.23
CA THR A 185 5.55 13.19 -10.88
C THR A 185 6.11 14.00 -9.70
N ILE A 186 6.80 13.34 -8.76
CA ILE A 186 7.50 14.03 -7.69
C ILE A 186 8.69 14.84 -8.24
N GLN A 187 9.39 14.30 -9.23
CA GLN A 187 10.64 14.88 -9.76
C GLN A 187 10.44 15.91 -10.87
N ASP A 188 9.33 15.90 -11.60
CA ASP A 188 9.12 16.69 -12.82
C ASP A 188 8.64 18.14 -12.56
N GLY A 189 8.42 18.51 -11.29
CA GLY A 189 7.97 19.85 -10.91
C GLY A 189 6.50 20.15 -11.26
N SER A 190 5.72 19.16 -11.67
CA SER A 190 4.28 19.34 -11.97
C SER A 190 3.46 19.67 -10.72
N ALA A 191 3.92 19.25 -9.54
CA ALA A 191 3.32 19.55 -8.24
C ALA A 191 4.21 20.48 -7.40
N ASN A 192 3.59 21.32 -6.57
CA ASN A 192 4.30 22.18 -5.61
C ASN A 192 4.66 21.42 -4.33
N ALA A 193 3.81 20.46 -3.94
CA ALA A 193 4.02 19.60 -2.79
C ALA A 193 3.27 18.27 -2.97
N PHE A 194 3.50 17.34 -2.05
CA PHE A 194 3.04 15.96 -2.12
C PHE A 194 2.34 15.59 -0.81
N VAL A 195 1.13 15.04 -0.91
CA VAL A 195 0.39 14.49 0.23
C VAL A 195 0.13 13.02 -0.03
N LEU A 196 1.05 12.18 0.41
CA LEU A 196 1.09 10.76 0.06
C LEU A 196 1.29 9.87 1.30
N PRO A 197 0.89 8.61 1.22
CA PRO A 197 1.29 7.62 2.23
C PRO A 197 2.80 7.33 2.12
N VAL A 198 3.52 7.46 3.23
CA VAL A 198 4.97 7.24 3.35
C VAL A 198 5.24 6.24 4.46
N SER A 199 6.04 5.22 4.21
CA SER A 199 6.65 4.37 5.22
C SER A 199 7.99 4.96 5.70
N PHE A 200 8.52 4.48 6.80
CA PHE A 200 9.78 4.98 7.35
C PHE A 200 10.77 3.82 7.53
N PRO A 201 11.78 3.68 6.62
CA PRO A 201 12.03 4.45 5.37
C PRO A 201 11.02 4.11 4.25
N ASP A 202 11.01 4.92 3.18
CA ASP A 202 10.18 4.71 1.98
C ASP A 202 11.03 4.79 0.71
N GLY A 203 10.98 3.76 -0.13
CA GLY A 203 11.82 3.69 -1.35
C GLY A 203 11.45 4.75 -2.39
N ARG A 204 10.20 5.23 -2.44
CA ARG A 204 9.80 6.34 -3.33
C ARG A 204 10.40 7.66 -2.84
N MET A 205 10.39 7.89 -1.52
CA MET A 205 11.03 9.05 -0.91
C MET A 205 12.54 9.01 -1.18
N THR A 206 13.18 7.86 -0.96
CA THR A 206 14.60 7.68 -1.26
C THR A 206 14.92 7.97 -2.73
N ALA A 207 14.09 7.48 -3.66
CA ALA A 207 14.27 7.77 -5.08
C ALA A 207 14.02 9.26 -5.41
N ALA A 208 13.06 9.89 -4.76
CA ALA A 208 12.77 11.32 -4.95
C ALA A 208 13.92 12.20 -4.44
N MET A 209 14.56 11.85 -3.33
CA MET A 209 15.72 12.56 -2.77
C MET A 209 16.95 12.58 -3.70
N ALA A 210 17.01 11.70 -4.69
CA ALA A 210 18.05 11.79 -5.73
C ALA A 210 17.99 13.10 -6.55
N SER A 211 16.86 13.82 -6.51
CA SER A 211 16.66 15.10 -7.18
C SER A 211 16.78 16.32 -6.24
N GLY A 212 16.98 16.11 -4.95
CA GLY A 212 17.16 17.17 -3.96
C GLY A 212 16.61 16.82 -2.59
N ASP A 213 17.05 17.57 -1.60
CA ASP A 213 16.57 17.44 -0.22
C ASP A 213 15.10 17.85 -0.09
N MET A 214 14.43 17.27 0.89
CA MET A 214 13.01 17.43 1.09
C MET A 214 12.70 17.80 2.55
N THR A 215 11.67 18.60 2.73
CA THR A 215 11.05 18.85 4.03
C THR A 215 9.73 18.09 4.15
N MET A 216 9.52 17.44 5.28
CA MET A 216 8.27 16.77 5.66
C MET A 216 7.69 17.49 6.88
N TRP A 217 6.38 17.73 6.86
CA TRP A 217 5.69 18.42 7.96
C TRP A 217 4.86 17.43 8.78
N SER A 218 5.09 17.42 10.08
CA SER A 218 4.21 16.80 11.07
C SER A 218 2.84 17.47 11.05
N MET A 219 1.80 16.74 11.42
CA MET A 219 0.50 17.36 11.69
C MET A 219 0.66 18.33 12.86
N PRO A 220 0.18 19.58 12.76
CA PRO A 220 0.20 20.52 13.87
C PRO A 220 -0.52 19.97 15.08
N LYS A 221 -0.01 20.24 16.28
CA LYS A 221 -0.54 19.69 17.54
C LYS A 221 -2.03 19.96 17.72
N ALA A 222 -2.47 21.18 17.43
CA ALA A 222 -3.88 21.56 17.52
C ALA A 222 -4.79 20.72 16.62
N ALA A 223 -4.34 20.34 15.41
CA ALA A 223 -5.08 19.47 14.52
C ALA A 223 -5.05 18.00 14.99
N PHE A 224 -3.89 17.54 15.46
CA PHE A 224 -3.69 16.17 15.95
C PHE A 224 -4.50 15.85 17.21
N GLU A 225 -4.57 16.78 18.14
CA GLU A 225 -5.36 16.67 19.37
C GLU A 225 -6.84 17.07 19.17
N GLY A 226 -7.19 17.55 17.98
CA GLY A 226 -8.52 18.04 17.65
C GLY A 226 -9.58 16.92 17.53
N GLU A 227 -10.83 17.25 17.88
CA GLU A 227 -11.96 16.33 17.82
C GLU A 227 -12.16 15.72 16.43
N ALA A 228 -11.94 16.49 15.36
CA ALA A 228 -12.09 16.05 13.98
C ALA A 228 -11.12 14.91 13.65
N PHE A 229 -9.86 15.02 14.06
CA PHE A 229 -8.87 13.95 13.88
C PHE A 229 -9.17 12.73 14.77
N GLY A 230 -9.60 12.95 16.01
CA GLY A 230 -10.06 11.88 16.89
C GLY A 230 -11.24 11.09 16.31
N LYS A 231 -12.16 11.73 15.58
CA LYS A 231 -13.23 11.04 14.83
C LYS A 231 -12.69 10.30 13.60
N PHE A 232 -11.74 10.89 12.89
CA PHE A 232 -11.10 10.28 11.72
C PHE A 232 -10.38 8.98 12.08
N THR A 233 -9.63 8.94 13.15
CA THR A 233 -8.86 7.74 13.57
C THR A 233 -9.72 6.61 14.11
N LYS A 234 -11.03 6.81 14.33
CA LYS A 234 -11.98 5.73 14.61
C LYS A 234 -12.37 4.91 13.37
N ARG A 235 -11.96 5.32 12.18
CA ARG A 235 -12.21 4.56 10.95
C ARG A 235 -11.45 3.24 10.96
N PRO A 236 -12.02 2.14 10.41
CA PRO A 236 -11.32 0.87 10.32
C PRO A 236 -9.96 1.00 9.62
N GLY A 237 -8.93 0.44 10.25
CA GLY A 237 -7.58 0.42 9.70
C GLY A 237 -6.77 1.71 9.84
N THR A 238 -7.28 2.71 10.55
CA THR A 238 -6.57 3.97 10.80
C THR A 238 -6.28 4.14 12.30
N VAL A 239 -5.10 4.65 12.64
CA VAL A 239 -4.71 4.97 14.03
C VAL A 239 -3.89 6.25 14.05
N ALA A 240 -4.05 7.05 15.09
CA ALA A 240 -3.16 8.16 15.40
C ALA A 240 -1.81 7.62 15.86
N VAL A 241 -0.72 8.20 15.37
CA VAL A 241 0.63 7.86 15.82
C VAL A 241 1.45 9.13 16.03
N THR A 242 2.37 9.03 16.99
CA THR A 242 3.47 9.97 17.19
C THR A 242 4.76 9.15 17.13
N LEU A 243 5.67 9.54 16.26
CA LEU A 243 6.94 8.87 16.07
C LEU A 243 8.08 9.83 16.43
N PRO A 244 9.06 9.44 17.27
CA PRO A 244 10.29 10.21 17.40
C PRO A 244 10.92 10.41 16.02
N ILE A 245 11.38 11.64 15.72
CA ILE A 245 11.98 11.94 14.41
C ILE A 245 13.21 11.05 14.18
N SER A 246 13.96 10.71 15.25
CA SER A 246 15.08 9.78 15.20
C SER A 246 14.73 8.39 14.65
N ASP A 247 13.48 7.98 14.76
CA ASP A 247 13.03 6.64 14.38
C ASP A 247 12.48 6.58 12.93
N MET A 248 12.52 7.70 12.20
CA MET A 248 11.95 7.77 10.85
C MET A 248 12.82 7.13 9.76
N GLY A 249 14.06 6.75 10.07
CA GLY A 249 14.90 5.87 9.24
C GLY A 249 15.61 6.53 8.07
N TRP A 250 15.68 7.87 8.00
CA TRP A 250 16.53 8.60 7.05
C TRP A 250 17.72 9.22 7.76
N SER A 251 18.92 9.00 7.24
CA SER A 251 20.16 9.58 7.76
C SER A 251 20.46 10.96 7.18
N SER A 252 19.93 11.29 6.01
CA SER A 252 20.11 12.57 5.31
C SER A 252 19.01 12.77 4.27
N GLY A 253 18.89 13.97 3.74
CA GLY A 253 18.00 14.31 2.63
C GLY A 253 16.55 14.57 3.01
N VAL A 254 16.14 14.34 4.27
CA VAL A 254 14.81 14.68 4.75
C VAL A 254 14.89 15.47 6.05
N THR A 255 14.40 16.70 6.02
CA THR A 255 14.18 17.51 7.21
C THR A 255 12.73 17.34 7.68
N VAL A 256 12.52 17.03 8.95
CA VAL A 256 11.17 16.94 9.53
C VAL A 256 10.89 18.20 10.33
N LYS A 257 9.85 18.95 9.94
CA LYS A 257 9.35 20.11 10.70
C LYS A 257 8.22 19.66 11.62
N SER A 258 8.43 19.85 12.91
CA SER A 258 7.52 19.48 13.99
C SER A 258 7.58 20.48 15.12
N GLU A 259 6.54 20.53 15.95
CA GLU A 259 6.47 21.40 17.12
C GLU A 259 7.28 20.86 18.31
N ASP A 260 7.57 19.54 18.37
CA ASP A 260 8.11 18.88 19.56
C ASP A 260 9.08 17.72 19.29
N ASN A 261 9.83 17.74 18.20
CA ASN A 261 10.72 16.66 17.77
C ASN A 261 10.04 15.29 17.52
N ASN A 262 8.72 15.27 17.45
CA ASN A 262 7.93 14.10 17.11
C ASN A 262 7.19 14.32 15.79
N PHE A 263 7.04 13.26 15.01
CA PHE A 263 6.21 13.28 13.82
C PHE A 263 4.82 12.74 14.18
N ALA A 264 3.82 13.61 14.19
CA ALA A 264 2.43 13.28 14.47
C ALA A 264 1.63 13.15 13.17
N THR A 265 0.91 12.07 13.00
CA THR A 265 0.10 11.79 11.81
C THR A 265 -0.85 10.61 12.03
N ASP A 266 -1.64 10.26 11.01
CA ASP A 266 -2.36 8.99 10.97
C ASP A 266 -1.49 7.88 10.35
N ARG A 267 -1.72 6.65 10.77
CA ARG A 267 -1.08 5.47 10.21
C ARG A 267 -2.12 4.43 9.81
N ALA A 268 -2.05 4.01 8.56
CA ALA A 268 -2.87 2.92 8.07
C ALA A 268 -2.31 1.56 8.47
N ARG A 269 -3.20 0.60 8.73
CA ARG A 269 -2.91 -0.82 8.88
C ARG A 269 -3.34 -1.56 7.62
N ALA A 270 -2.58 -2.56 7.24
CA ALA A 270 -2.87 -3.38 6.08
C ALA A 270 -2.75 -4.86 6.38
N ALA A 271 -3.26 -5.66 5.46
CA ALA A 271 -3.12 -7.10 5.42
C ALA A 271 -2.79 -7.55 4.01
N GLU A 272 -2.10 -8.67 3.88
CA GLU A 272 -2.09 -9.45 2.66
C GLU A 272 -3.37 -10.28 2.62
N ILE A 273 -4.09 -10.21 1.50
CA ILE A 273 -5.39 -10.85 1.33
C ILE A 273 -5.29 -11.92 0.26
N VAL A 274 -5.90 -13.05 0.51
CA VAL A 274 -6.00 -14.17 -0.42
C VAL A 274 -7.45 -14.63 -0.53
N ILE A 275 -7.82 -15.20 -1.67
CA ILE A 275 -9.02 -16.02 -1.80
C ILE A 275 -8.71 -17.46 -1.38
N LEU A 276 -9.60 -18.09 -0.68
CA LEU A 276 -9.57 -19.52 -0.40
C LEU A 276 -10.61 -20.24 -1.22
#